data_e5c42c86492f94822c4504298dab8737
#
_entry.id   e5c42c86492f94822c4504298dab8737
#
_cell.length_a   1.000
_cell.length_b   1.000
_cell.length_c   1.000
_cell.angle_alpha   90.00
_cell.angle_beta   90.00
_cell.angle_gamma   90.00
#
_symmetry.space_group_name_H-M   'P 1'
#
loop_
_entity.id
_entity.type
_entity.pdbx_description
1 polymer ?
#
loop_
_entity_poly.entity_id
_entity_poly.type
_entity_poly.pdbx_seq_one_letter_code
_entity_poly.pdbx_strand_id
1 'polypeptide(L)'
;IRRQRQMCIRDRLSGRKISLKQRSTMQEATAAPQMGGIVRLTGFILRITALFELAGAALLLPTFCADYGLRGIWYALFHSISAFCNAGFDLLGTEGAKFVSLTRYAGDPLLTTVIAALIVFGGLGFLTWEDICTYRLDLHRYRMQSKVILSATALLIALPAVLFFLTDFADLPIGERILASLFQSVTPRTAGYNTVDLTEMTDASQAVTILLMLTGGAP
;
A
#
# COMPACT_ATOMS: atom_id res chain seq x y z
N ILE A 1 6.67 -22.82 -1.17
CA ILE A 1 5.39 -22.10 -1.11
C ILE A 1 5.35 -20.97 -2.16
N ARG A 2 6.31 -20.01 -2.22
CA ARG A 2 6.30 -18.92 -3.22
C ARG A 2 6.25 -19.39 -4.67
N ARG A 3 7.09 -20.37 -5.08
CA ARG A 3 7.07 -20.95 -6.46
C ARG A 3 5.72 -21.59 -6.80
N GLN A 4 5.13 -22.32 -5.88
CA GLN A 4 3.83 -22.99 -6.09
C GLN A 4 2.68 -21.98 -6.23
N ARG A 5 2.70 -20.88 -5.47
CA ARG A 5 1.75 -19.76 -5.60
C ARG A 5 1.81 -19.12 -6.99
N GLN A 6 3.02 -18.82 -7.47
CA GLN A 6 3.23 -18.26 -8.82
C GLN A 6 2.75 -19.22 -9.92
N MET A 7 2.99 -20.53 -9.77
CA MET A 7 2.51 -21.53 -10.73
C MET A 7 0.98 -21.58 -10.78
N CYS A 8 0.29 -21.52 -9.63
CA CYS A 8 -1.17 -21.53 -9.58
C CYS A 8 -1.79 -20.29 -10.25
N ILE A 9 -1.20 -19.10 -10.04
CA ILE A 9 -1.65 -17.86 -10.69
C ILE A 9 -1.45 -17.96 -12.21
N ARG A 10 -0.29 -18.44 -12.67
CA ARG A 10 0.01 -18.63 -14.09
C ARG A 10 -0.93 -19.65 -14.74
N ASP A 11 -1.21 -20.77 -14.10
CA ASP A 11 -2.10 -21.80 -14.63
C ASP A 11 -3.53 -21.29 -14.79
N ARG A 12 -3.98 -20.42 -13.86
CA ARG A 12 -5.28 -19.77 -13.99
C ARG A 12 -5.32 -18.76 -15.16
N LEU A 13 -4.30 -17.95 -15.32
CA LEU A 13 -4.20 -17.00 -16.45
C LEU A 13 -4.14 -17.73 -17.79
N SER A 14 -3.57 -18.94 -17.81
CA SER A 14 -3.50 -19.83 -19.00
C SER A 14 -4.76 -20.68 -19.20
N GLY A 15 -5.82 -20.51 -18.39
CA GLY A 15 -7.07 -21.25 -18.53
C GLY A 15 -7.02 -22.74 -18.16
N ARG A 16 -5.93 -23.21 -17.52
CA ARG A 16 -5.78 -24.63 -17.13
C ARG A 16 -6.61 -24.98 -15.89
N LYS A 17 -7.10 -26.22 -15.83
CA LYS A 17 -7.83 -26.74 -14.66
C LYS A 17 -6.88 -26.89 -13.47
N ILE A 18 -7.24 -26.27 -12.33
CA ILE A 18 -6.45 -26.29 -11.09
C ILE A 18 -6.77 -27.59 -10.32
N SER A 19 -5.74 -28.37 -10.00
CA SER A 19 -5.85 -29.61 -9.25
C SER A 19 -6.20 -29.39 -7.78
N LEU A 20 -6.69 -30.42 -7.07
CA LEU A 20 -7.03 -30.34 -5.64
C LEU A 20 -5.81 -29.95 -4.77
N LYS A 21 -4.64 -30.51 -5.08
CA LYS A 21 -3.38 -30.19 -4.37
C LYS A 21 -3.00 -28.71 -4.55
N GLN A 22 -3.18 -28.16 -5.74
CA GLN A 22 -2.94 -26.75 -6.01
C GLN A 22 -3.94 -25.85 -5.26
N ARG A 23 -5.20 -26.26 -5.14
CA ARG A 23 -6.22 -25.54 -4.36
C ARG A 23 -5.87 -25.51 -2.87
N SER A 24 -5.40 -26.62 -2.29
CA SER A 24 -4.92 -26.66 -0.91
C SER A 24 -3.76 -25.69 -0.67
N THR A 25 -2.77 -25.67 -1.57
CA THR A 25 -1.64 -24.73 -1.49
C THR A 25 -2.08 -23.26 -1.61
N MET A 26 -3.08 -22.98 -2.47
CA MET A 26 -3.65 -21.63 -2.60
C MET A 26 -4.41 -21.22 -1.34
N GLN A 27 -5.17 -22.13 -0.72
CA GLN A 27 -5.87 -21.89 0.53
C GLN A 27 -4.90 -21.52 1.65
N GLU A 28 -3.82 -22.28 1.80
CA GLU A 28 -2.77 -22.03 2.79
C GLU A 28 -2.08 -20.68 2.56
N ALA A 29 -1.82 -20.32 1.30
CA ALA A 29 -1.17 -19.07 0.92
C ALA A 29 -2.05 -17.83 1.10
N THR A 30 -3.37 -17.96 1.06
CA THR A 30 -4.33 -16.85 1.21
C THR A 30 -5.04 -16.84 2.56
N ALA A 31 -4.69 -17.79 3.45
CA ALA A 31 -5.37 -18.01 4.74
C ALA A 31 -6.91 -18.10 4.61
N ALA A 32 -7.40 -18.62 3.47
CA ALA A 32 -8.83 -18.66 3.19
C ALA A 32 -9.51 -19.75 4.03
N PRO A 33 -10.69 -19.48 4.64
CA PRO A 33 -11.33 -20.42 5.57
C PRO A 33 -11.89 -21.67 4.89
N GLN A 34 -12.12 -21.67 3.57
CA GLN A 34 -12.71 -22.79 2.85
C GLN A 34 -12.06 -23.02 1.47
N MET A 35 -11.85 -24.30 1.08
CA MET A 35 -11.34 -24.69 -0.24
C MET A 35 -12.31 -24.40 -1.39
N GLY A 36 -13.62 -24.40 -1.13
CA GLY A 36 -14.67 -24.34 -2.16
C GLY A 36 -14.77 -23.02 -2.92
N GLY A 37 -14.18 -21.93 -2.45
CA GLY A 37 -14.25 -20.62 -3.09
C GLY A 37 -12.91 -20.10 -3.62
N ILE A 38 -11.81 -20.82 -3.39
CA ILE A 38 -10.44 -20.33 -3.60
C ILE A 38 -10.16 -19.84 -5.03
N VAL A 39 -10.72 -20.51 -6.02
CA VAL A 39 -10.55 -20.13 -7.44
C VAL A 39 -11.26 -18.80 -7.74
N ARG A 40 -12.44 -18.58 -7.15
CA ARG A 40 -13.18 -17.32 -7.27
C ARG A 40 -12.43 -16.19 -6.55
N LEU A 41 -11.97 -16.45 -5.32
CA LEU A 41 -11.19 -15.49 -4.53
C LEU A 41 -9.90 -15.06 -5.27
N THR A 42 -9.16 -16.00 -5.86
CA THR A 42 -7.96 -15.65 -6.64
C THR A 42 -8.29 -14.75 -7.84
N GLY A 43 -9.41 -15.04 -8.54
CA GLY A 43 -9.86 -14.16 -9.63
C GLY A 43 -10.28 -12.77 -9.16
N PHE A 44 -10.88 -12.69 -7.99
CA PHE A 44 -11.22 -11.42 -7.34
C PHE A 44 -9.93 -10.65 -6.97
N ILE A 45 -8.95 -11.30 -6.34
CA ILE A 45 -7.66 -10.72 -5.99
C ILE A 45 -6.99 -10.11 -7.22
N LEU A 46 -6.86 -10.86 -8.31
CA LEU A 46 -6.21 -10.37 -9.53
C LEU A 46 -6.91 -9.16 -10.14
N ARG A 47 -8.26 -9.14 -10.13
CA ARG A 47 -9.03 -8.01 -10.66
C ARG A 47 -8.89 -6.76 -9.79
N ILE A 48 -8.98 -6.90 -8.47
CA ILE A 48 -8.86 -5.80 -7.52
C ILE A 48 -7.44 -5.22 -7.57
N THR A 49 -6.41 -6.06 -7.57
CA THR A 49 -5.01 -5.63 -7.70
C THR A 49 -4.82 -4.82 -8.99
N ALA A 50 -5.20 -5.39 -10.14
CA ALA A 50 -5.07 -4.70 -11.42
C ALA A 50 -5.86 -3.38 -11.46
N LEU A 51 -7.07 -3.35 -10.84
CA LEU A 51 -7.87 -2.13 -10.77
C LEU A 51 -7.16 -1.01 -9.99
N PHE A 52 -6.63 -1.31 -8.80
CA PHE A 52 -5.93 -0.31 -7.98
C PHE A 52 -4.61 0.13 -8.60
N GLU A 53 -3.84 -0.81 -9.13
CA GLU A 53 -2.56 -0.50 -9.78
C GLU A 53 -2.74 0.37 -11.03
N LEU A 54 -3.72 0.05 -11.89
CA LEU A 54 -4.00 0.85 -13.08
C LEU A 54 -4.63 2.21 -12.74
N ALA A 55 -5.55 2.27 -11.77
CA ALA A 55 -6.13 3.53 -11.31
C ALA A 55 -5.06 4.43 -10.67
N GLY A 56 -4.21 3.88 -9.82
CA GLY A 56 -3.08 4.60 -9.23
C GLY A 56 -2.10 5.10 -10.28
N ALA A 57 -1.72 4.26 -11.25
CA ALA A 57 -0.87 4.66 -12.36
C ALA A 57 -1.50 5.82 -13.16
N ALA A 58 -2.79 5.73 -13.48
CA ALA A 58 -3.50 6.78 -14.20
C ALA A 58 -3.53 8.13 -13.44
N LEU A 59 -3.68 8.10 -12.12
CA LEU A 59 -3.64 9.29 -11.27
C LEU A 59 -2.24 9.88 -11.12
N LEU A 60 -1.19 9.06 -11.19
CA LEU A 60 0.21 9.50 -11.11
C LEU A 60 0.77 9.99 -12.46
N LEU A 61 0.10 9.65 -13.59
CA LEU A 61 0.53 10.04 -14.95
C LEU A 61 0.77 11.54 -15.10
N PRO A 62 -0.14 12.45 -14.67
CA PRO A 62 0.05 13.89 -14.89
C PRO A 62 1.36 14.39 -14.29
N THR A 63 1.67 14.03 -13.05
CA THR A 63 2.88 14.47 -12.35
C THR A 63 4.14 13.90 -13.02
N PHE A 64 4.20 12.59 -13.25
CA PHE A 64 5.41 11.99 -13.81
C PHE A 64 5.60 12.31 -15.30
N CYS A 65 4.53 12.48 -16.08
CA CYS A 65 4.67 12.88 -17.47
C CYS A 65 5.08 14.35 -17.62
N ALA A 66 4.71 15.22 -16.69
CA ALA A 66 5.19 16.61 -16.69
C ALA A 66 6.71 16.68 -16.51
N ASP A 67 7.29 15.85 -15.62
CA ASP A 67 8.71 15.87 -15.30
C ASP A 67 9.57 15.04 -16.26
N TYR A 68 9.07 13.88 -16.72
CA TYR A 68 9.87 12.88 -17.46
C TYR A 68 9.35 12.60 -18.87
N GLY A 69 8.32 13.33 -19.34
CA GLY A 69 7.71 13.11 -20.64
C GLY A 69 7.19 11.69 -20.83
N LEU A 70 7.48 11.03 -21.96
CA LEU A 70 7.01 9.65 -22.22
C LEU A 70 7.54 8.61 -21.25
N ARG A 71 8.70 8.82 -20.63
CA ARG A 71 9.23 7.93 -19.59
C ARG A 71 8.37 7.99 -18.31
N GLY A 72 7.65 9.08 -18.11
CA GLY A 72 6.71 9.24 -16.98
C GLY A 72 5.64 8.17 -16.91
N ILE A 73 5.23 7.59 -18.05
CA ILE A 73 4.27 6.47 -18.10
C ILE A 73 4.84 5.25 -17.34
N TRP A 74 6.11 4.93 -17.59
CA TRP A 74 6.78 3.83 -16.91
C TRP A 74 6.97 4.12 -15.42
N TYR A 75 7.35 5.35 -15.06
CA TYR A 75 7.49 5.76 -13.66
C TYR A 75 6.15 5.67 -12.91
N ALA A 76 5.06 6.17 -13.51
CA ALA A 76 3.72 6.09 -12.92
C ALA A 76 3.27 4.65 -12.67
N LEU A 77 3.44 3.77 -13.67
CA LEU A 77 3.09 2.36 -13.53
C LEU A 77 3.94 1.66 -12.47
N PHE A 78 5.26 1.87 -12.49
CA PHE A 78 6.18 1.26 -11.54
C PHE A 78 5.88 1.68 -10.10
N HIS A 79 5.72 3.00 -9.84
CA HIS A 79 5.46 3.49 -8.49
C HIS A 79 4.07 3.08 -7.99
N SER A 80 3.06 2.98 -8.86
CA SER A 80 1.75 2.47 -8.49
C SER A 80 1.81 1.02 -8.02
N ILE A 81 2.48 0.14 -8.78
CA ILE A 81 2.67 -1.28 -8.41
C ILE A 81 3.49 -1.39 -7.12
N SER A 82 4.61 -0.65 -7.04
CA SER A 82 5.50 -0.66 -5.89
C SER A 82 4.80 -0.19 -4.61
N ALA A 83 3.96 0.86 -4.70
CA ALA A 83 3.19 1.38 -3.58
C ALA A 83 2.10 0.39 -3.13
N PHE A 84 1.31 -0.15 -4.06
CA PHE A 84 0.27 -1.12 -3.74
C PHE A 84 0.82 -2.42 -3.14
N CYS A 85 1.98 -2.88 -3.63
CA CYS A 85 2.67 -4.05 -3.10
C CYS A 85 3.46 -3.78 -1.80
N ASN A 86 3.45 -2.55 -1.27
CA ASN A 86 4.25 -2.11 -0.13
C ASN A 86 5.73 -2.47 -0.30
N ALA A 87 6.27 -2.28 -1.50
CA ALA A 87 7.66 -2.66 -1.82
C ALA A 87 8.67 -1.53 -1.59
N GLY A 88 8.24 -0.27 -1.69
CA GLY A 88 9.05 0.91 -1.40
C GLY A 88 10.18 1.20 -2.39
N PHE A 89 10.19 0.53 -3.54
CA PHE A 89 11.18 0.82 -4.57
C PHE A 89 10.80 2.06 -5.37
N ASP A 90 11.78 2.92 -5.63
CA ASP A 90 11.67 4.08 -6.50
C ASP A 90 12.66 4.02 -7.67
N LEU A 91 12.39 4.81 -8.70
CA LEU A 91 13.23 4.96 -9.89
C LEU A 91 13.79 6.39 -10.00
N LEU A 92 13.67 7.19 -8.92
CA LEU A 92 13.97 8.63 -8.94
C LEU A 92 15.43 8.96 -8.64
N GLY A 93 16.21 7.95 -8.20
CA GLY A 93 17.63 8.11 -7.91
C GLY A 93 18.44 8.50 -9.14
N THR A 94 19.32 9.49 -8.98
CA THR A 94 20.31 9.93 -9.99
C THR A 94 21.74 9.67 -9.49
N GLU A 95 22.75 9.76 -10.38
CA GLU A 95 24.16 9.55 -10.00
C GLU A 95 24.66 10.49 -8.88
N GLY A 96 24.06 11.69 -8.75
CA GLY A 96 24.37 12.65 -7.70
C GLY A 96 23.53 12.56 -6.42
N ALA A 97 22.38 11.85 -6.47
CA ALA A 97 21.45 11.71 -5.36
C ALA A 97 20.76 10.33 -5.42
N LYS A 98 21.41 9.32 -4.82
CA LYS A 98 21.01 7.91 -4.95
C LYS A 98 19.80 7.52 -4.11
N PHE A 99 19.50 8.23 -3.01
CA PHE A 99 18.47 7.87 -2.03
C PHE A 99 17.41 8.97 -1.87
N VAL A 100 16.96 9.54 -2.98
CA VAL A 100 16.04 10.69 -2.98
C VAL A 100 14.63 10.27 -2.57
N SER A 101 14.22 9.04 -2.88
CA SER A 101 12.84 8.59 -2.70
C SER A 101 11.82 9.60 -3.27
N LEU A 102 10.76 9.92 -2.54
CA LEU A 102 9.73 10.88 -2.95
C LEU A 102 9.92 12.28 -2.35
N THR A 103 11.10 12.60 -1.79
CA THR A 103 11.34 13.90 -1.13
C THR A 103 11.13 15.09 -2.06
N ARG A 104 11.47 14.95 -3.36
CA ARG A 104 11.21 15.97 -4.38
C ARG A 104 9.72 16.30 -4.56
N TYR A 105 8.84 15.34 -4.26
CA TYR A 105 7.39 15.44 -4.42
C TYR A 105 6.65 15.64 -3.10
N ALA A 106 7.36 15.99 -2.02
CA ALA A 106 6.76 16.19 -0.70
C ALA A 106 5.64 17.25 -0.73
N GLY A 107 5.78 18.28 -1.56
CA GLY A 107 4.78 19.35 -1.75
C GLY A 107 3.70 19.03 -2.79
N ASP A 108 3.75 17.90 -3.52
CA ASP A 108 2.70 17.52 -4.48
C ASP A 108 1.58 16.74 -3.76
N PRO A 109 0.40 17.37 -3.53
CA PRO A 109 -0.68 16.74 -2.80
C PRO A 109 -1.30 15.56 -3.55
N LEU A 110 -1.31 15.58 -4.89
CA LEU A 110 -1.87 14.51 -5.70
C LEU A 110 -1.01 13.25 -5.59
N LEU A 111 0.29 13.38 -5.86
CA LEU A 111 1.21 12.24 -5.83
C LEU A 111 1.28 11.62 -4.43
N THR A 112 1.48 12.45 -3.41
CA THR A 112 1.62 12.01 -2.01
C THR A 112 0.36 11.30 -1.52
N THR A 113 -0.83 11.86 -1.80
CA THR A 113 -2.11 11.24 -1.39
C THR A 113 -2.38 9.94 -2.13
N VAL A 114 -2.12 9.87 -3.44
CA VAL A 114 -2.33 8.65 -4.23
C VAL A 114 -1.42 7.52 -3.76
N ILE A 115 -0.14 7.80 -3.52
CA ILE A 115 0.80 6.78 -3.03
C ILE A 115 0.42 6.33 -1.62
N ALA A 116 0.08 7.25 -0.70
CA ALA A 116 -0.39 6.90 0.64
C ALA A 116 -1.65 6.02 0.59
N ALA A 117 -2.62 6.36 -0.27
CA ALA A 117 -3.83 5.56 -0.45
C ALA A 117 -3.53 4.15 -1.00
N LEU A 118 -2.64 4.03 -2.00
CA LEU A 118 -2.23 2.74 -2.54
C LEU A 118 -1.56 1.85 -1.47
N ILE A 119 -0.70 2.42 -0.64
CA ILE A 119 -0.05 1.72 0.49
C ILE A 119 -1.11 1.20 1.46
N VAL A 120 -2.05 2.04 1.88
CA VAL A 120 -3.12 1.66 2.79
C VAL A 120 -3.98 0.56 2.17
N PHE A 121 -4.40 0.73 0.91
CA PHE A 121 -5.25 -0.24 0.21
C PHE A 121 -4.55 -1.58 0.00
N GLY A 122 -3.27 -1.57 -0.33
CA GLY A 122 -2.46 -2.79 -0.45
C GLY A 122 -2.29 -3.52 0.89
N GLY A 123 -2.20 -2.77 2.00
CA GLY A 123 -2.02 -3.31 3.35
C GLY A 123 -3.28 -3.85 4.04
N LEU A 124 -4.50 -3.54 3.53
CA LEU A 124 -5.76 -3.99 4.17
C LEU A 124 -6.02 -5.51 4.03
N GLY A 125 -5.36 -6.18 3.08
CA GLY A 125 -5.57 -7.60 2.82
C GLY A 125 -6.84 -7.88 2.00
N PHE A 126 -6.76 -8.96 1.19
CA PHE A 126 -7.80 -9.26 0.18
C PHE A 126 -9.13 -9.74 0.76
N LEU A 127 -9.13 -10.36 1.95
CA LEU A 127 -10.36 -10.79 2.63
C LEU A 127 -11.17 -9.60 3.10
N THR A 128 -10.50 -8.53 3.55
CA THR A 128 -11.17 -7.26 3.91
C THR A 128 -11.80 -6.61 2.68
N TRP A 129 -11.11 -6.64 1.54
CA TRP A 129 -11.67 -6.16 0.26
C TRP A 129 -12.87 -6.98 -0.20
N GLU A 130 -12.85 -8.30 0.00
CA GLU A 130 -14.00 -9.16 -0.29
C GLU A 130 -15.22 -8.74 0.54
N ASP A 131 -15.05 -8.46 1.83
CA ASP A 131 -16.11 -7.99 2.71
C ASP A 131 -16.61 -6.60 2.28
N ILE A 132 -15.72 -5.65 1.97
CA ILE A 132 -16.07 -4.30 1.49
C ILE A 132 -16.89 -4.39 0.19
N CYS A 133 -16.46 -5.18 -0.78
CA CYS A 133 -17.16 -5.33 -2.05
C CYS A 133 -18.50 -6.05 -1.92
N THR A 134 -18.62 -7.00 -0.97
CA THR A 134 -19.84 -7.80 -0.78
C THR A 134 -20.89 -7.07 0.06
N TYR A 135 -20.49 -6.46 1.17
CA TYR A 135 -21.40 -5.85 2.15
C TYR A 135 -21.41 -4.32 2.10
N ARG A 136 -20.53 -3.71 1.29
CA ARG A 136 -20.40 -2.25 1.14
C ARG A 136 -20.25 -1.55 2.50
N LEU A 137 -21.21 -0.70 2.89
CA LEU A 137 -21.19 0.09 4.12
C LEU A 137 -21.81 -0.63 5.34
N ASP A 138 -22.30 -1.86 5.18
CA ASP A 138 -22.90 -2.62 6.29
C ASP A 138 -21.81 -3.29 7.12
N LEU A 139 -21.15 -2.51 7.99
CA LEU A 139 -20.07 -2.97 8.86
C LEU A 139 -20.48 -4.10 9.82
N HIS A 140 -21.80 -4.22 10.13
CA HIS A 140 -22.29 -5.30 11.01
C HIS A 140 -22.04 -6.69 10.43
N ARG A 141 -22.12 -6.84 9.11
CA ARG A 141 -21.96 -8.10 8.40
C ARG A 141 -20.51 -8.47 8.08
N TYR A 142 -19.56 -7.55 8.33
CA TYR A 142 -18.14 -7.83 8.11
C TYR A 142 -17.65 -8.92 9.06
N ARG A 143 -16.71 -9.73 8.58
CA ARG A 143 -15.98 -10.68 9.42
C ARG A 143 -15.30 -9.96 10.57
N MET A 144 -15.18 -10.61 11.73
CA MET A 144 -14.50 -10.05 12.89
C MET A 144 -13.08 -9.59 12.54
N GLN A 145 -12.34 -10.38 11.76
CA GLN A 145 -11.00 -10.05 11.28
C GLN A 145 -10.98 -8.74 10.48
N SER A 146 -11.90 -8.52 9.55
CA SER A 146 -11.98 -7.29 8.74
C SER A 146 -12.27 -6.06 9.60
N LYS A 147 -13.13 -6.20 10.62
CA LYS A 147 -13.40 -5.11 11.59
C LYS A 147 -12.15 -4.73 12.36
N VAL A 148 -11.42 -5.72 12.87
CA VAL A 148 -10.17 -5.50 13.61
C VAL A 148 -9.12 -4.84 12.71
N ILE A 149 -8.93 -5.33 11.49
CA ILE A 149 -7.97 -4.74 10.53
C ILE A 149 -8.32 -3.28 10.22
N LEU A 150 -9.58 -2.98 9.93
CA LEU A 150 -10.00 -1.61 9.62
C LEU A 150 -9.84 -0.67 10.81
N SER A 151 -10.26 -1.08 12.02
CA SER A 151 -10.12 -0.27 13.22
C SER A 151 -8.66 -0.06 13.62
N ALA A 152 -7.84 -1.12 13.58
CA ALA A 152 -6.41 -1.03 13.87
C ALA A 152 -5.69 -0.13 12.83
N THR A 153 -6.01 -0.28 11.54
CA THR A 153 -5.45 0.57 10.48
C THR A 153 -5.79 2.04 10.71
N ALA A 154 -7.06 2.36 11.01
CA ALA A 154 -7.48 3.72 11.28
C ALA A 154 -6.75 4.32 12.50
N LEU A 155 -6.63 3.55 13.59
CA LEU A 155 -5.95 3.98 14.81
C LEU A 155 -4.44 4.20 14.58
N LEU A 156 -3.78 3.25 13.90
CA LEU A 156 -2.35 3.31 13.60
C LEU A 156 -1.98 4.39 12.57
N ILE A 157 -2.94 4.92 11.84
CA ILE A 157 -2.73 6.09 10.98
C ILE A 157 -3.05 7.37 11.74
N ALA A 158 -4.22 7.46 12.40
CA ALA A 158 -4.69 8.70 13.00
C ALA A 158 -3.82 9.15 14.18
N LEU A 159 -3.44 8.24 15.10
CA LEU A 159 -2.72 8.59 16.30
C LEU A 159 -1.30 9.10 16.01
N PRO A 160 -0.46 8.42 15.21
CA PRO A 160 0.84 8.95 14.85
C PRO A 160 0.77 10.19 13.94
N ALA A 161 -0.23 10.30 13.05
CA ALA A 161 -0.40 11.49 12.21
C ALA A 161 -0.62 12.75 13.08
N VAL A 162 -1.45 12.66 14.13
CA VAL A 162 -1.65 13.76 15.07
C VAL A 162 -0.36 14.08 15.82
N LEU A 163 0.39 13.07 16.25
CA LEU A 163 1.66 13.29 16.94
C LEU A 163 2.65 14.02 16.02
N PHE A 164 2.93 13.50 14.83
CA PHE A 164 3.85 14.13 13.86
C PHE A 164 3.41 15.55 13.47
N PHE A 165 2.09 15.75 13.33
CA PHE A 165 1.52 17.06 13.06
C PHE A 165 1.83 18.07 14.17
N LEU A 166 1.87 17.66 15.43
CA LEU A 166 2.11 18.55 16.56
C LEU A 166 3.60 18.77 16.86
N THR A 167 4.45 17.76 16.59
CA THR A 167 5.87 17.78 16.99
C THR A 167 6.81 18.20 15.85
N ASP A 168 6.84 17.45 14.75
CA ASP A 168 7.93 17.56 13.77
C ASP A 168 7.63 18.53 12.62
N PHE A 169 6.35 18.70 12.27
CA PHE A 169 5.97 19.49 11.11
C PHE A 169 5.32 20.85 11.49
N ALA A 170 5.60 21.35 12.70
CA ALA A 170 5.01 22.59 13.19
C ALA A 170 5.38 23.83 12.34
N ASP A 171 6.57 23.83 11.73
CA ASP A 171 7.10 24.93 10.95
C ASP A 171 6.60 24.96 9.49
N LEU A 172 5.94 23.88 9.03
CA LEU A 172 5.44 23.79 7.66
C LEU A 172 4.08 24.50 7.50
N PRO A 173 3.74 24.97 6.28
CA PRO A 173 2.39 25.44 5.96
C PRO A 173 1.35 24.37 6.26
N ILE A 174 0.17 24.76 6.72
CA ILE A 174 -0.88 23.81 7.20
C ILE A 174 -1.17 22.68 6.19
N GLY A 175 -1.21 22.99 4.89
CA GLY A 175 -1.48 21.99 3.85
C GLY A 175 -0.38 20.94 3.74
N GLU A 176 0.88 21.35 3.66
CA GLU A 176 2.04 20.47 3.60
C GLU A 176 2.23 19.70 4.91
N ARG A 177 1.97 20.35 6.04
CA ARG A 177 2.01 19.77 7.37
C ARG A 177 1.06 18.57 7.52
N ILE A 178 -0.19 18.72 7.06
CA ILE A 178 -1.17 17.63 7.06
C ILE A 178 -0.70 16.48 6.16
N LEU A 179 -0.21 16.82 4.97
CA LEU A 179 0.26 15.82 4.00
C LEU A 179 1.45 15.03 4.53
N ALA A 180 2.48 15.73 5.03
CA ALA A 180 3.68 15.12 5.57
C ALA A 180 3.37 14.23 6.78
N SER A 181 2.53 14.70 7.72
CA SER A 181 2.16 13.93 8.91
C SER A 181 1.34 12.68 8.57
N LEU A 182 0.39 12.77 7.64
CA LEU A 182 -0.36 11.61 7.15
C LEU A 182 0.55 10.62 6.43
N PHE A 183 1.39 11.10 5.53
CA PHE A 183 2.31 10.21 4.78
C PHE A 183 3.30 9.53 5.73
N GLN A 184 3.87 10.26 6.69
CA GLN A 184 4.80 9.72 7.68
C GLN A 184 4.14 8.71 8.61
N SER A 185 2.83 8.78 8.87
CA SER A 185 2.11 7.76 9.64
C SER A 185 1.84 6.48 8.84
N VAL A 186 1.75 6.58 7.50
CA VAL A 186 1.45 5.47 6.61
C VAL A 186 2.71 4.71 6.20
N THR A 187 3.79 5.40 5.84
CA THR A 187 4.99 4.80 5.24
C THR A 187 5.72 3.78 6.12
N PRO A 188 5.84 3.93 7.47
CA PRO A 188 6.53 2.95 8.32
C PRO A 188 5.82 1.58 8.36
N ARG A 189 4.57 1.51 7.93
CA ARG A 189 3.80 0.27 7.83
C ARG A 189 4.20 -0.56 6.62
N THR A 190 5.51 -0.81 6.49
CA THR A 190 6.16 -1.65 5.45
C THR A 190 6.23 -1.05 4.03
N ALA A 191 5.87 0.22 3.83
CA ALA A 191 5.91 0.82 2.50
C ALA A 191 7.32 1.27 2.07
N GLY A 192 8.09 1.91 2.95
CA GLY A 192 9.49 2.28 2.70
C GLY A 192 9.72 3.53 1.84
N TYR A 193 8.67 4.27 1.46
CA TYR A 193 8.83 5.56 0.78
C TYR A 193 9.07 6.69 1.77
N ASN A 194 9.93 7.65 1.43
CA ASN A 194 10.21 8.83 2.24
C ASN A 194 9.85 10.10 1.47
N THR A 195 9.11 11.00 2.12
CA THR A 195 8.84 12.36 1.63
C THR A 195 9.57 13.40 2.47
N VAL A 196 10.05 13.04 3.65
CA VAL A 196 10.77 13.90 4.60
C VAL A 196 12.07 13.24 5.02
N ASP A 197 13.04 14.04 5.49
CA ASP A 197 14.28 13.51 6.06
C ASP A 197 14.01 12.99 7.48
N LEU A 198 14.20 11.69 7.68
CA LEU A 198 13.99 11.02 8.96
C LEU A 198 15.01 11.43 10.02
N THR A 199 16.16 11.98 9.61
CA THR A 199 17.23 12.41 10.54
C THR A 199 16.89 13.73 11.25
N GLU A 200 16.00 14.52 10.68
CA GLU A 200 15.54 15.79 11.25
C GLU A 200 14.36 15.64 12.23
N MET A 201 13.80 14.41 12.33
CA MET A 201 12.68 14.13 13.24
C MET A 201 13.14 14.06 14.69
N THR A 202 12.25 14.44 15.61
CA THR A 202 12.50 14.32 17.06
C THR A 202 12.69 12.86 17.49
N ASP A 203 13.47 12.61 18.54
CA ASP A 203 13.72 11.26 19.07
C ASP A 203 12.44 10.53 19.42
N ALA A 204 11.43 11.24 19.94
CA ALA A 204 10.12 10.68 20.26
C ALA A 204 9.40 10.17 19.00
N SER A 205 9.43 10.94 17.92
CA SER A 205 8.84 10.59 16.64
C SER A 205 9.57 9.46 15.94
N GLN A 206 10.90 9.42 16.06
CA GLN A 206 11.68 8.27 15.59
C GLN A 206 11.31 7.00 16.34
N ALA A 207 11.16 7.06 17.69
CA ALA A 207 10.74 5.91 18.48
C ALA A 207 9.33 5.42 18.08
N VAL A 208 8.38 6.33 17.84
CA VAL A 208 7.05 5.98 17.34
C VAL A 208 7.12 5.35 15.95
N THR A 209 7.97 5.86 15.07
CA THR A 209 8.18 5.28 13.73
C THR A 209 8.71 3.84 13.82
N ILE A 210 9.66 3.56 14.73
CA ILE A 210 10.16 2.20 14.99
C ILE A 210 9.03 1.29 15.48
N LEU A 211 8.18 1.76 16.41
CA LEU A 211 7.03 0.99 16.88
C LEU A 211 6.03 0.69 15.77
N LEU A 212 5.79 1.65 14.86
CA LEU A 212 4.95 1.45 13.68
C LEU A 212 5.53 0.40 12.72
N MET A 213 6.85 0.38 12.53
CA MET A 213 7.53 -0.64 11.72
C MET A 213 7.36 -2.05 12.31
N LEU A 214 7.41 -2.17 13.63
CA LEU A 214 7.21 -3.45 14.32
C LEU A 214 5.76 -3.95 14.23
N THR A 215 4.78 -3.04 14.32
CA THR A 215 3.36 -3.40 14.33
C THR A 215 2.74 -3.41 12.93
N GLY A 216 3.24 -2.61 12.01
CA GLY A 216 2.66 -2.43 10.68
C GLY A 216 2.94 -3.55 9.69
N GLY A 217 3.87 -4.44 9.98
CA GLY A 217 4.25 -5.55 9.11
C GLY A 217 3.37 -6.80 9.23
N ALA A 218 2.37 -6.82 10.11
CA ALA A 218 1.43 -7.92 10.23
C ALA A 218 0.24 -7.69 9.27
N PRO A 219 0.03 -8.59 8.29
CA PRO A 219 -1.15 -8.55 7.42
C PRO A 219 -2.42 -8.99 8.17
#